data_40501ae18e68824c97e38ed228d0ee9f
#
_entry.id   40501ae18e68824c97e38ed228d0ee9f
#
_cell.length_a   1.000
_cell.length_b   1.000
_cell.length_c   1.000
_cell.angle_alpha   90.00
_cell.angle_beta   90.00
_cell.angle_gamma   90.00
#
_symmetry.space_group_name_H-M   'P 1'
#
loop_
_entity.id
_entity.type
_entity.pdbx_description
1 polymer ?
#
loop_
_entity_poly.entity_id
_entity_poly.type
_entity_poly.pdbx_seq_one_letter_code
_entity_poly.pdbx_strand_id
1 'polypeptide(L)'
;MSSSPDAIAVVPVVVARGSAFDRERWLTGAAVLLVVLLLVVIVALPVGALVGQSFFDHAGAFVGLANFARYLDNPALVQSAFNSLGLAALSAVICTGIAYVYAYGLTLSCMPAKGLLRAVALVPLLAPSLLPAISLVYLFGNQGLFKGLLGGASIYGPLGIVLGSVFWTLPHALLILTTAMATSDGRLYEAAQTLGASRWRIFRTVTLPASRYGLIVAAMVVFVLVITDFGVPKVVGGQTGVLATDIYKQVVGQQNFQMGAVVGLVLLIPAVLSFLVERHVRSKQAAALSARATPYQPEPVKVRDRALLAFCVLTA
;
A
#
# COMPACT_ATOMS: atom_id res chain seq x y z
N MET A 1 59.31 2.93 -58.77
CA MET A 1 59.32 3.63 -57.49
C MET A 1 58.06 3.30 -56.75
N SER A 2 58.19 2.34 -55.83
CA SER A 2 57.08 1.75 -55.05
C SER A 2 57.17 2.35 -53.66
N SER A 3 56.16 3.12 -53.26
CA SER A 3 56.04 3.63 -51.90
C SER A 3 55.13 2.73 -51.08
N SER A 4 55.70 2.07 -50.08
CA SER A 4 54.99 1.27 -49.09
C SER A 4 54.14 2.18 -48.20
N PRO A 5 52.88 1.82 -47.83
CA PRO A 5 52.16 2.52 -46.82
C PRO A 5 52.62 2.07 -45.41
N ASP A 6 52.95 3.04 -44.57
CA ASP A 6 53.35 2.88 -43.19
C ASP A 6 52.29 2.13 -42.40
N ALA A 7 52.68 1.00 -41.80
CA ALA A 7 51.86 0.26 -40.85
C ALA A 7 51.80 1.00 -39.54
N ILE A 8 50.61 1.57 -39.23
CA ILE A 8 50.34 2.17 -37.92
C ILE A 8 50.33 1.05 -36.88
N ALA A 9 51.38 1.00 -36.05
CA ALA A 9 51.45 0.06 -34.94
C ALA A 9 50.40 0.45 -33.90
N VAL A 10 49.34 -0.32 -33.78
CA VAL A 10 48.36 -0.24 -32.69
C VAL A 10 49.03 -0.76 -31.44
N VAL A 11 49.44 0.16 -30.56
CA VAL A 11 49.97 -0.18 -29.22
C VAL A 11 48.78 -0.65 -28.39
N PRO A 12 48.75 -1.90 -27.88
CA PRO A 12 47.69 -2.32 -26.98
C PRO A 12 47.82 -1.55 -25.66
N VAL A 13 46.81 -0.72 -25.37
CA VAL A 13 46.67 -0.11 -24.05
C VAL A 13 46.33 -1.23 -23.07
N VAL A 14 47.32 -1.75 -22.39
CA VAL A 14 47.14 -2.64 -21.25
C VAL A 14 46.61 -1.78 -20.09
N VAL A 15 45.29 -1.72 -19.95
CA VAL A 15 44.66 -1.17 -18.75
C VAL A 15 45.02 -2.11 -17.61
N ALA A 16 45.93 -1.68 -16.76
CA ALA A 16 46.28 -2.36 -15.52
C ALA A 16 45.03 -2.38 -14.61
N ARG A 17 44.16 -3.42 -14.76
CA ARG A 17 43.08 -3.76 -13.87
C ARG A 17 43.65 -4.49 -12.66
N GLY A 18 44.30 -3.79 -11.76
CA GLY A 18 44.93 -4.43 -10.60
C GLY A 18 44.69 -3.64 -9.32
N SER A 19 44.33 -4.31 -8.26
CA SER A 19 44.38 -3.97 -6.85
C SER A 19 43.38 -2.91 -6.29
N ALA A 20 43.21 -1.75 -6.92
CA ALA A 20 42.26 -0.74 -6.44
C ALA A 20 40.80 -1.17 -6.63
N PHE A 21 40.49 -1.83 -7.76
CA PHE A 21 39.16 -2.33 -8.08
C PHE A 21 38.76 -3.51 -7.18
N ASP A 22 39.68 -4.36 -6.81
CA ASP A 22 39.43 -5.47 -5.89
C ASP A 22 39.23 -4.99 -4.45
N ARG A 23 39.98 -3.98 -4.02
CA ARG A 23 39.84 -3.38 -2.69
C ARG A 23 38.49 -2.63 -2.53
N GLU A 24 38.07 -1.90 -3.57
CA GLU A 24 36.76 -1.21 -3.59
C GLU A 24 35.61 -2.22 -3.56
N ARG A 25 35.68 -3.30 -4.32
CA ARG A 25 34.69 -4.41 -4.27
C ARG A 25 34.66 -5.07 -2.90
N TRP A 26 35.81 -5.28 -2.26
CA TRP A 26 35.87 -5.85 -0.91
C TRP A 26 35.24 -4.92 0.13
N LEU A 27 35.55 -3.63 0.09
CA LEU A 27 34.99 -2.61 0.99
C LEU A 27 33.47 -2.48 0.78
N THR A 28 33.02 -2.45 -0.46
CA THR A 28 31.58 -2.41 -0.78
C THR A 28 30.88 -3.69 -0.32
N GLY A 29 31.47 -4.86 -0.55
CA GLY A 29 30.96 -6.13 -0.08
C GLY A 29 30.87 -6.20 1.44
N ALA A 30 31.91 -5.76 2.16
CA ALA A 30 31.92 -5.69 3.61
C ALA A 30 30.88 -4.70 4.17
N ALA A 31 30.73 -3.52 3.54
CA ALA A 31 29.72 -2.55 3.90
C ALA A 31 28.30 -3.08 3.69
N VAL A 32 28.03 -3.73 2.56
CA VAL A 32 26.74 -4.37 2.28
C VAL A 32 26.46 -5.49 3.29
N LEU A 33 27.45 -6.34 3.58
CA LEU A 33 27.30 -7.41 4.58
C LEU A 33 27.00 -6.83 5.96
N LEU A 34 27.70 -5.77 6.38
CA LEU A 34 27.45 -5.10 7.66
C LEU A 34 26.02 -4.55 7.74
N VAL A 35 25.56 -3.86 6.68
CA VAL A 35 24.18 -3.31 6.62
C VAL A 35 23.15 -4.44 6.67
N VAL A 36 23.34 -5.52 5.92
CA VAL A 36 22.44 -6.68 5.93
C VAL A 36 22.41 -7.33 7.32
N LEU A 37 23.57 -7.52 7.95
CA LEU A 37 23.66 -8.12 9.30
C LEU A 37 23.00 -7.24 10.35
N LEU A 38 23.17 -5.93 10.25
CA LEU A 38 22.53 -4.94 11.13
C LEU A 38 21.02 -4.94 10.95
N LEU A 39 20.53 -4.98 9.71
CA LEU A 39 19.10 -5.08 9.41
C LEU A 39 18.49 -6.39 9.93
N VAL A 40 19.18 -7.52 9.73
CA VAL A 40 18.75 -8.83 10.27
C VAL A 40 18.65 -8.78 11.79
N VAL A 41 19.64 -8.22 12.48
CA VAL A 41 19.62 -8.11 13.94
C VAL A 41 18.49 -7.19 14.42
N ILE A 42 18.34 -5.99 13.82
CA ILE A 42 17.31 -5.01 14.23
C ILE A 42 15.91 -5.55 13.99
N VAL A 43 15.68 -6.35 12.94
CA VAL A 43 14.35 -6.89 12.62
C VAL A 43 14.13 -8.26 13.26
N ALA A 44 15.09 -9.17 13.14
CA ALA A 44 14.92 -10.54 13.61
C ALA A 44 14.86 -10.66 15.12
N LEU A 45 15.61 -9.83 15.86
CA LEU A 45 15.59 -9.88 17.34
C LEU A 45 14.21 -9.51 17.94
N PRO A 46 13.58 -8.36 17.59
CA PRO A 46 12.26 -8.03 18.11
C PRO A 46 11.19 -9.04 17.68
N VAL A 47 11.21 -9.46 16.42
CA VAL A 47 10.26 -10.48 15.92
C VAL A 47 10.49 -11.82 16.63
N GLY A 48 11.73 -12.25 16.79
CA GLY A 48 12.07 -13.47 17.51
C GLY A 48 11.67 -13.41 18.98
N ALA A 49 11.88 -12.26 19.64
CA ALA A 49 11.42 -12.03 21.01
C ALA A 49 9.90 -12.10 21.13
N LEU A 50 9.17 -11.49 20.17
CA LEU A 50 7.72 -11.55 20.13
C LEU A 50 7.24 -12.99 19.91
N VAL A 51 7.82 -13.71 18.96
CA VAL A 51 7.51 -15.13 18.75
C VAL A 51 7.81 -15.93 20.03
N GLY A 52 8.97 -15.73 20.65
CA GLY A 52 9.33 -16.39 21.90
C GLY A 52 8.30 -16.16 23.00
N GLN A 53 7.97 -14.90 23.29
CA GLN A 53 7.02 -14.54 24.35
C GLN A 53 5.64 -15.21 24.18
N SER A 54 5.21 -15.53 22.97
CA SER A 54 3.92 -16.18 22.73
C SER A 54 3.87 -17.64 23.26
N PHE A 55 5.02 -18.30 23.46
CA PHE A 55 5.13 -19.69 23.94
C PHE A 55 5.50 -19.83 25.41
N PHE A 56 5.75 -18.72 26.11
CA PHE A 56 6.09 -18.74 27.53
C PHE A 56 4.97 -18.10 28.37
N ASP A 57 4.88 -18.48 29.65
CA ASP A 57 3.99 -17.85 30.63
C ASP A 57 4.67 -16.66 31.34
N HIS A 58 3.93 -16.02 32.26
CA HIS A 58 4.45 -14.91 33.06
C HIS A 58 5.62 -15.29 33.98
N ALA A 59 5.74 -16.61 34.35
CA ALA A 59 6.83 -17.13 35.16
C ALA A 59 8.04 -17.53 34.31
N GLY A 60 7.98 -17.43 32.99
CA GLY A 60 9.03 -17.84 32.06
C GLY A 60 9.05 -19.35 31.78
N ALA A 61 8.00 -20.08 32.13
CA ALA A 61 7.87 -21.50 31.81
C ALA A 61 7.31 -21.66 30.38
N PHE A 62 7.84 -22.65 29.66
CA PHE A 62 7.36 -22.96 28.31
C PHE A 62 5.99 -23.66 28.39
N VAL A 63 4.97 -23.03 27.80
CA VAL A 63 3.57 -23.50 27.82
C VAL A 63 3.05 -23.93 26.44
N GLY A 64 3.91 -23.97 25.44
CA GLY A 64 3.54 -24.36 24.08
C GLY A 64 2.43 -23.46 23.52
N LEU A 65 1.33 -24.05 23.04
CA LEU A 65 0.21 -23.32 22.42
C LEU A 65 -0.86 -22.85 23.42
N ALA A 66 -0.66 -22.96 24.73
CA ALA A 66 -1.68 -22.62 25.72
C ALA A 66 -2.11 -21.12 25.64
N ASN A 67 -1.21 -20.20 25.30
CA ASN A 67 -1.55 -18.80 25.12
C ASN A 67 -2.44 -18.58 23.88
N PHE A 68 -2.24 -19.34 22.81
CA PHE A 68 -3.10 -19.32 21.63
C PHE A 68 -4.49 -19.91 21.93
N ALA A 69 -4.57 -20.96 22.74
CA ALA A 69 -5.85 -21.49 23.21
C ALA A 69 -6.61 -20.43 24.02
N ARG A 70 -5.95 -19.76 24.99
CA ARG A 70 -6.55 -18.66 25.77
C ARG A 70 -7.00 -17.49 24.88
N TYR A 71 -6.29 -17.20 23.79
CA TYR A 71 -6.71 -16.21 22.82
C TYR A 71 -8.03 -16.61 22.14
N LEU A 72 -8.13 -17.87 21.70
CA LEU A 72 -9.34 -18.39 21.04
C LEU A 72 -10.54 -18.51 22.00
N ASP A 73 -10.26 -18.77 23.28
CA ASP A 73 -11.30 -18.85 24.33
C ASP A 73 -11.83 -17.46 24.74
N ASN A 74 -11.18 -16.38 24.28
CA ASN A 74 -11.63 -15.01 24.56
C ASN A 74 -12.46 -14.44 23.41
N PRO A 75 -13.82 -14.38 23.52
CA PRO A 75 -14.68 -13.94 22.44
C PRO A 75 -14.39 -12.52 21.97
N ALA A 76 -13.95 -11.61 22.88
CA ALA A 76 -13.65 -10.22 22.53
C ALA A 76 -12.41 -10.12 21.61
N LEU A 77 -11.35 -10.90 21.87
CA LEU A 77 -10.16 -10.92 21.04
C LEU A 77 -10.43 -11.56 19.67
N VAL A 78 -11.20 -12.64 19.64
CA VAL A 78 -11.62 -13.27 18.38
C VAL A 78 -12.49 -12.33 17.56
N GLN A 79 -13.44 -11.63 18.19
CA GLN A 79 -14.26 -10.63 17.51
C GLN A 79 -13.41 -9.48 16.94
N SER A 80 -12.37 -9.05 17.66
CA SER A 80 -11.43 -8.03 17.17
C SER A 80 -10.67 -8.47 15.93
N ALA A 81 -10.34 -9.76 15.80
CA ALA A 81 -9.74 -10.30 14.58
C ALA A 81 -10.70 -10.22 13.38
N PHE A 82 -11.94 -10.63 13.57
CA PHE A 82 -12.97 -10.51 12.51
C PHE A 82 -13.25 -9.05 12.14
N ASN A 83 -13.33 -8.16 13.13
CA ASN A 83 -13.48 -6.73 12.89
C ASN A 83 -12.31 -6.18 12.06
N SER A 84 -11.08 -6.53 12.44
CA SER A 84 -9.88 -6.07 11.72
C SER A 84 -9.87 -6.52 10.27
N LEU A 85 -10.15 -7.80 10.01
CA LEU A 85 -10.22 -8.37 8.67
C LEU A 85 -11.34 -7.72 7.84
N GLY A 86 -12.54 -7.62 8.42
CA GLY A 86 -13.71 -7.05 7.74
C GLY A 86 -13.54 -5.57 7.41
N LEU A 87 -13.09 -4.76 8.38
CA LEU A 87 -12.87 -3.33 8.19
C LEU A 87 -11.71 -3.04 7.23
N ALA A 88 -10.62 -3.81 7.30
CA ALA A 88 -9.52 -3.67 6.36
C ALA A 88 -9.93 -4.05 4.93
N ALA A 89 -10.67 -5.15 4.75
CA ALA A 89 -11.17 -5.56 3.45
C ALA A 89 -12.16 -4.54 2.87
N LEU A 90 -13.10 -4.05 3.67
CA LEU A 90 -14.06 -3.03 3.25
C LEU A 90 -13.38 -1.73 2.87
N SER A 91 -12.45 -1.24 3.70
CA SER A 91 -11.67 -0.03 3.41
C SER A 91 -10.82 -0.19 2.16
N ALA A 92 -10.20 -1.36 1.94
CA ALA A 92 -9.42 -1.65 0.75
C ALA A 92 -10.27 -1.59 -0.52
N VAL A 93 -11.47 -2.19 -0.51
CA VAL A 93 -12.38 -2.16 -1.66
C VAL A 93 -12.83 -0.74 -1.96
N ILE A 94 -13.30 0.00 -0.96
CA ILE A 94 -13.79 1.38 -1.12
C ILE A 94 -12.65 2.29 -1.59
N CYS A 95 -11.52 2.28 -0.88
CA CYS A 95 -10.38 3.12 -1.20
C CYS A 95 -9.83 2.85 -2.60
N THR A 96 -9.65 1.58 -2.96
CA THR A 96 -9.13 1.20 -4.28
C THR A 96 -10.11 1.55 -5.38
N GLY A 97 -11.43 1.42 -5.14
CA GLY A 97 -12.47 1.85 -6.07
C GLY A 97 -12.44 3.37 -6.35
N ILE A 98 -12.37 4.17 -5.29
CA ILE A 98 -12.26 5.64 -5.39
C ILE A 98 -10.94 6.01 -6.11
N ALA A 99 -9.81 5.44 -5.67
CA ALA A 99 -8.51 5.68 -6.26
C ALA A 99 -8.43 5.28 -7.74
N TYR A 100 -9.15 4.21 -8.14
CA TYR A 100 -9.20 3.77 -9.52
C TYR A 100 -9.87 4.80 -10.44
N VAL A 101 -11.04 5.31 -10.03
CA VAL A 101 -11.75 6.35 -10.79
C VAL A 101 -10.93 7.64 -10.84
N TYR A 102 -10.31 8.00 -9.72
CA TYR A 102 -9.45 9.17 -9.62
C TYR A 102 -8.21 9.03 -10.53
N ALA A 103 -7.51 7.90 -10.47
CA ALA A 103 -6.35 7.60 -11.32
C ALA A 103 -6.73 7.59 -12.81
N TYR A 104 -7.90 7.04 -13.16
CA TYR A 104 -8.44 7.09 -14.51
C TYR A 104 -8.62 8.54 -14.99
N GLY A 105 -9.18 9.40 -14.15
CA GLY A 105 -9.31 10.83 -14.43
C GLY A 105 -7.98 11.50 -14.67
N LEU A 106 -6.98 11.26 -13.82
CA LEU A 106 -5.66 11.88 -13.95
C LEU A 106 -4.87 11.40 -15.19
N THR A 107 -5.01 10.13 -15.56
CA THR A 107 -4.17 9.51 -16.61
C THR A 107 -4.85 9.42 -17.97
N LEU A 108 -6.11 8.98 -18.01
CA LEU A 108 -6.82 8.59 -19.23
C LEU A 108 -7.95 9.55 -19.63
N SER A 109 -7.99 10.76 -19.08
CA SER A 109 -8.94 11.82 -19.48
C SER A 109 -8.23 13.12 -19.87
N CYS A 110 -8.97 14.08 -20.40
CA CYS A 110 -8.50 15.44 -20.67
C CYS A 110 -9.10 16.47 -19.70
N MET A 111 -9.40 16.05 -18.45
CA MET A 111 -9.94 16.99 -17.46
C MET A 111 -8.91 18.09 -17.12
N PRO A 112 -9.35 19.32 -16.82
CA PRO A 112 -8.46 20.41 -16.43
C PRO A 112 -7.91 20.21 -15.01
N ALA A 113 -6.90 20.99 -14.64
CA ALA A 113 -6.34 21.07 -13.30
C ALA A 113 -5.79 19.74 -12.70
N LYS A 114 -5.39 18.76 -13.52
CA LYS A 114 -4.85 17.47 -13.08
C LYS A 114 -3.69 17.58 -12.09
N GLY A 115 -2.78 18.56 -12.30
CA GLY A 115 -1.65 18.81 -11.42
C GLY A 115 -2.09 19.21 -10.00
N LEU A 116 -3.04 20.14 -9.91
CA LEU A 116 -3.60 20.59 -8.64
C LEU A 116 -4.34 19.45 -7.93
N LEU A 117 -5.22 18.75 -8.64
CA LEU A 117 -5.97 17.62 -8.09
C LEU A 117 -5.04 16.51 -7.59
N ARG A 118 -3.98 16.19 -8.33
CA ARG A 118 -2.95 15.24 -7.88
C ARG A 118 -2.26 15.74 -6.61
N ALA A 119 -1.86 17.02 -6.56
CA ALA A 119 -1.18 17.57 -5.40
C ALA A 119 -2.07 17.51 -4.16
N VAL A 120 -3.34 17.93 -4.27
CA VAL A 120 -4.30 17.89 -3.14
C VAL A 120 -4.54 16.46 -2.67
N ALA A 121 -4.78 15.52 -3.58
CA ALA A 121 -5.02 14.11 -3.23
C ALA A 121 -3.80 13.44 -2.56
N LEU A 122 -2.60 13.97 -2.74
CA LEU A 122 -1.37 13.44 -2.11
C LEU A 122 -1.05 14.09 -0.76
N VAL A 123 -1.72 15.17 -0.36
CA VAL A 123 -1.49 15.85 0.93
C VAL A 123 -1.58 14.89 2.12
N PRO A 124 -2.58 13.98 2.22
CA PRO A 124 -2.69 13.07 3.35
C PRO A 124 -1.50 12.11 3.51
N LEU A 125 -0.68 11.91 2.46
CA LEU A 125 0.54 11.09 2.54
C LEU A 125 1.56 11.65 3.55
N LEU A 126 1.55 12.97 3.75
CA LEU A 126 2.48 13.66 4.66
C LEU A 126 2.00 13.63 6.11
N ALA A 127 0.77 13.16 6.35
CA ALA A 127 0.16 13.14 7.67
C ALA A 127 0.16 11.73 8.27
N PRO A 128 0.50 11.55 9.56
CA PRO A 128 0.30 10.27 10.23
C PRO A 128 -1.18 9.94 10.34
N SER A 129 -1.55 8.66 10.39
CA SER A 129 -2.95 8.18 10.41
C SER A 129 -3.81 8.75 11.56
N LEU A 130 -3.18 9.11 12.66
CA LEU A 130 -3.82 9.77 13.79
C LEU A 130 -4.45 11.12 13.42
N LEU A 131 -3.81 11.90 12.54
CA LEU A 131 -4.23 13.27 12.24
C LEU A 131 -5.57 13.33 11.49
N PRO A 132 -5.79 12.55 10.41
CA PRO A 132 -7.11 12.43 9.80
C PRO A 132 -8.20 11.96 10.77
N ALA A 133 -7.87 11.01 11.65
CA ALA A 133 -8.83 10.52 12.65
C ALA A 133 -9.24 11.61 13.65
N ILE A 134 -8.29 12.41 14.14
CA ILE A 134 -8.58 13.56 14.98
C ILE A 134 -9.42 14.59 14.22
N SER A 135 -9.10 14.87 12.95
CA SER A 135 -9.88 15.76 12.10
C SER A 135 -11.32 15.31 11.93
N LEU A 136 -11.55 14.00 11.76
CA LEU A 136 -12.90 13.44 11.72
C LEU A 136 -13.68 13.67 13.02
N VAL A 137 -13.00 13.59 14.18
CA VAL A 137 -13.64 13.90 15.48
C VAL A 137 -14.00 15.38 15.58
N TYR A 138 -13.15 16.30 15.14
CA TYR A 138 -13.48 17.73 15.13
C TYR A 138 -14.62 18.06 14.17
N LEU A 139 -14.70 17.37 13.04
CA LEU A 139 -15.76 17.63 12.05
C LEU A 139 -17.09 16.95 12.42
N PHE A 140 -17.06 15.68 12.83
CA PHE A 140 -18.24 14.83 12.95
C PHE A 140 -18.43 14.19 14.33
N GLY A 141 -17.57 14.48 15.30
CA GLY A 141 -17.68 13.97 16.67
C GLY A 141 -18.89 14.51 17.41
N ASN A 142 -19.03 14.14 18.68
CA ASN A 142 -20.21 14.52 19.49
C ASN A 142 -20.45 16.04 19.58
N GLN A 143 -19.40 16.84 19.47
CA GLN A 143 -19.44 18.31 19.41
C GLN A 143 -18.89 18.84 18.08
N GLY A 144 -18.87 18.00 17.04
CA GLY A 144 -18.29 18.32 15.73
C GLY A 144 -19.16 19.30 14.93
N LEU A 145 -18.48 20.12 14.10
CA LEU A 145 -19.10 21.18 13.29
C LEU A 145 -20.20 20.62 12.34
N PHE A 146 -20.01 19.42 11.82
CA PHE A 146 -20.90 18.80 10.83
C PHE A 146 -21.61 17.55 11.35
N LYS A 147 -21.76 17.40 12.68
CA LYS A 147 -22.44 16.25 13.28
C LYS A 147 -23.83 15.99 12.68
N GLY A 148 -24.56 17.04 12.35
CA GLY A 148 -25.91 16.93 11.77
C GLY A 148 -25.97 16.25 10.41
N LEU A 149 -24.87 16.25 9.62
CA LEU A 149 -24.80 15.56 8.32
C LEU A 149 -24.80 14.03 8.44
N LEU A 150 -24.47 13.50 9.63
CA LEU A 150 -24.48 12.04 9.85
C LEU A 150 -25.88 11.47 10.10
N GLY A 151 -26.95 12.29 10.10
CA GLY A 151 -28.32 11.83 10.25
C GLY A 151 -28.57 11.02 11.52
N GLY A 152 -27.84 11.28 12.61
CA GLY A 152 -27.91 10.55 13.87
C GLY A 152 -26.91 9.39 14.01
N ALA A 153 -26.18 9.03 12.96
CA ALA A 153 -25.10 8.05 13.05
C ALA A 153 -23.90 8.62 13.84
N SER A 154 -23.17 7.74 14.53
CA SER A 154 -21.95 8.10 15.23
C SER A 154 -20.73 7.93 14.33
N ILE A 155 -19.81 8.90 14.36
CA ILE A 155 -18.49 8.75 13.73
C ILE A 155 -17.63 7.73 14.51
N TYR A 156 -17.92 7.47 15.77
CA TYR A 156 -17.19 6.51 16.57
C TYR A 156 -17.66 5.08 16.25
N GLY A 157 -16.72 4.22 15.86
CA GLY A 157 -16.99 2.83 15.51
C GLY A 157 -16.56 2.48 14.08
N PRO A 158 -17.18 1.46 13.48
CA PRO A 158 -16.81 0.95 12.15
C PRO A 158 -16.82 2.03 11.06
N LEU A 159 -17.82 2.93 11.09
CA LEU A 159 -17.95 4.01 10.11
C LEU A 159 -16.72 4.93 10.12
N GLY A 160 -16.33 5.41 11.32
CA GLY A 160 -15.18 6.30 11.44
C GLY A 160 -13.87 5.61 11.10
N ILE A 161 -13.72 4.32 11.47
CA ILE A 161 -12.54 3.54 11.08
C ILE A 161 -12.44 3.47 9.56
N VAL A 162 -13.51 3.11 8.86
CA VAL A 162 -13.50 3.00 7.39
C VAL A 162 -13.22 4.36 6.74
N LEU A 163 -13.92 5.43 7.15
CA LEU A 163 -13.72 6.77 6.58
C LEU A 163 -12.29 7.29 6.80
N GLY A 164 -11.78 7.19 8.03
CA GLY A 164 -10.42 7.62 8.36
C GLY A 164 -9.36 6.82 7.62
N SER A 165 -9.55 5.49 7.52
CA SER A 165 -8.65 4.60 6.79
C SER A 165 -8.64 4.89 5.30
N VAL A 166 -9.81 5.08 4.67
CA VAL A 166 -9.92 5.42 3.24
C VAL A 166 -9.23 6.74 2.95
N PHE A 167 -9.49 7.78 3.76
CA PHE A 167 -8.87 9.08 3.59
C PHE A 167 -7.34 9.01 3.67
N TRP A 168 -6.81 8.31 4.67
CA TRP A 168 -5.37 8.21 4.89
C TRP A 168 -4.67 7.33 3.85
N THR A 169 -5.31 6.26 3.37
CA THR A 169 -4.69 5.31 2.43
C THR A 169 -4.91 5.66 0.96
N LEU A 170 -5.84 6.59 0.65
CA LEU A 170 -6.15 7.00 -0.72
C LEU A 170 -4.92 7.43 -1.54
N PRO A 171 -3.98 8.25 -1.01
CA PRO A 171 -2.79 8.63 -1.76
C PRO A 171 -1.93 7.44 -2.17
N HIS A 172 -1.80 6.43 -1.32
CA HIS A 172 -1.02 5.22 -1.60
C HIS A 172 -1.62 4.43 -2.78
N ALA A 173 -2.93 4.18 -2.73
CA ALA A 173 -3.64 3.53 -3.82
C ALA A 173 -3.57 4.35 -5.12
N LEU A 174 -3.70 5.68 -5.02
CA LEU A 174 -3.65 6.59 -6.16
C LEU A 174 -2.29 6.55 -6.87
N LEU A 175 -1.18 6.56 -6.13
CA LEU A 175 0.18 6.46 -6.68
C LEU A 175 0.38 5.15 -7.44
N ILE A 176 -0.05 4.03 -6.86
CA ILE A 176 0.07 2.71 -7.48
C ILE A 176 -0.75 2.66 -8.78
N LEU A 177 -2.01 3.09 -8.72
CA LEU A 177 -2.92 3.02 -9.86
C LEU A 177 -2.59 4.00 -10.96
N THR A 178 -2.16 5.23 -10.65
CA THR A 178 -1.70 6.19 -11.66
C THR A 178 -0.48 5.67 -12.40
N THR A 179 0.47 5.05 -11.69
CA THR A 179 1.65 4.44 -12.29
C THR A 179 1.26 3.25 -13.18
N ALA A 180 0.38 2.37 -12.71
CA ALA A 180 -0.08 1.21 -13.48
C ALA A 180 -0.83 1.62 -14.76
N MET A 181 -1.64 2.68 -14.70
CA MET A 181 -2.37 3.18 -15.89
C MET A 181 -1.46 3.95 -16.85
N ALA A 182 -0.48 4.71 -16.33
CA ALA A 182 0.46 5.46 -17.16
C ALA A 182 1.39 4.57 -18.00
N THR A 183 1.63 3.34 -17.55
CA THR A 183 2.45 2.34 -18.25
C THR A 183 1.65 1.48 -19.24
N SER A 184 0.35 1.74 -19.41
CA SER A 184 -0.49 1.03 -20.38
C SER A 184 -0.10 1.40 -21.84
N ASP A 185 -0.07 0.40 -22.71
CA ASP A 185 0.28 0.63 -24.13
C ASP A 185 -0.86 1.33 -24.89
N GLY A 186 -0.61 2.56 -25.36
CA GLY A 186 -1.53 3.39 -26.12
C GLY A 186 -2.01 2.74 -27.43
N ARG A 187 -1.17 1.90 -28.06
CA ARG A 187 -1.52 1.21 -29.30
C ARG A 187 -2.74 0.32 -29.17
N LEU A 188 -2.96 -0.26 -27.99
CA LEU A 188 -4.15 -1.09 -27.74
C LEU A 188 -5.43 -0.24 -27.75
N TYR A 189 -5.35 0.99 -27.28
CA TYR A 189 -6.47 1.94 -27.32
C TYR A 189 -6.76 2.38 -28.76
N GLU A 190 -5.73 2.72 -29.52
CA GLU A 190 -5.84 3.12 -30.94
C GLU A 190 -6.41 1.97 -31.79
N ALA A 191 -5.91 0.74 -31.59
CA ALA A 191 -6.42 -0.43 -32.30
C ALA A 191 -7.90 -0.71 -31.96
N ALA A 192 -8.30 -0.56 -30.70
CA ALA A 192 -9.69 -0.72 -30.30
C ALA A 192 -10.60 0.37 -30.88
N GLN A 193 -10.11 1.61 -30.99
CA GLN A 193 -10.84 2.73 -31.60
C GLN A 193 -11.00 2.55 -33.12
N THR A 194 -9.95 2.11 -33.84
CA THR A 194 -10.02 1.84 -35.29
C THR A 194 -10.98 0.70 -35.61
N LEU A 195 -11.14 -0.28 -34.69
CA LEU A 195 -12.13 -1.36 -34.79
C LEU A 195 -13.55 -0.92 -34.38
N GLY A 196 -13.80 0.37 -34.12
CA GLY A 196 -15.10 0.89 -33.76
C GLY A 196 -15.61 0.46 -32.37
N ALA A 197 -14.72 0.04 -31.46
CA ALA A 197 -15.13 -0.37 -30.13
C ALA A 197 -15.72 0.79 -29.33
N SER A 198 -16.86 0.56 -28.67
CA SER A 198 -17.44 1.55 -27.75
C SER A 198 -16.52 1.78 -26.55
N ARG A 199 -16.63 2.97 -25.92
CA ARG A 199 -15.81 3.33 -24.73
C ARG A 199 -15.94 2.33 -23.59
N TRP A 200 -17.13 1.80 -23.35
CA TRP A 200 -17.37 0.75 -22.36
C TRP A 200 -16.65 -0.55 -22.72
N ARG A 201 -16.62 -0.90 -24.01
CA ARG A 201 -15.87 -2.05 -24.51
C ARG A 201 -14.38 -1.83 -24.31
N ILE A 202 -13.83 -0.65 -24.68
CA ILE A 202 -12.41 -0.29 -24.45
C ILE A 202 -12.06 -0.38 -22.95
N PHE A 203 -12.90 0.16 -22.09
CA PHE A 203 -12.70 0.09 -20.65
C PHE A 203 -12.58 -1.36 -20.16
N ARG A 204 -13.50 -2.24 -20.57
CA ARG A 204 -13.53 -3.64 -20.11
C ARG A 204 -12.47 -4.52 -20.75
N THR A 205 -12.07 -4.26 -22.00
CA THR A 205 -11.16 -5.14 -22.76
C THR A 205 -9.72 -4.64 -22.80
N VAL A 206 -9.48 -3.35 -22.60
CA VAL A 206 -8.15 -2.74 -22.63
C VAL A 206 -7.78 -2.19 -21.25
N THR A 207 -8.53 -1.19 -20.75
CA THR A 207 -8.15 -0.43 -19.54
C THR A 207 -8.12 -1.33 -18.29
N LEU A 208 -9.20 -2.04 -18.02
CA LEU A 208 -9.31 -2.88 -16.82
C LEU A 208 -8.32 -4.06 -16.83
N PRO A 209 -8.14 -4.82 -17.94
CA PRO A 209 -7.13 -5.87 -18.00
C PRO A 209 -5.69 -5.34 -17.90
N ALA A 210 -5.38 -4.19 -18.51
CA ALA A 210 -4.05 -3.59 -18.44
C ALA A 210 -3.70 -3.13 -17.02
N SER A 211 -4.68 -2.59 -16.28
CA SER A 211 -4.49 -2.08 -14.90
C SER A 211 -4.75 -3.12 -13.79
N ARG A 212 -5.18 -4.35 -14.12
CA ARG A 212 -5.59 -5.37 -13.13
C ARG A 212 -4.55 -5.67 -12.07
N TYR A 213 -3.28 -5.76 -12.46
CA TYR A 213 -2.19 -6.03 -11.52
C TYR A 213 -1.99 -4.86 -10.56
N GLY A 214 -2.02 -3.63 -11.08
CA GLY A 214 -1.98 -2.43 -10.26
C GLY A 214 -3.18 -2.33 -9.30
N LEU A 215 -4.36 -2.74 -9.73
CA LEU A 215 -5.57 -2.77 -8.90
C LEU A 215 -5.43 -3.74 -7.72
N ILE A 216 -4.93 -4.96 -7.99
CA ILE A 216 -4.70 -5.97 -6.94
C ILE A 216 -3.61 -5.48 -5.97
N VAL A 217 -2.50 -4.95 -6.48
CA VAL A 217 -1.42 -4.41 -5.64
C VAL A 217 -1.92 -3.26 -4.77
N ALA A 218 -2.68 -2.32 -5.32
CA ALA A 218 -3.26 -1.22 -4.55
C ALA A 218 -4.19 -1.73 -3.44
N ALA A 219 -5.07 -2.69 -3.75
CA ALA A 219 -5.96 -3.29 -2.75
C ALA A 219 -5.20 -4.01 -1.63
N MET A 220 -4.14 -4.77 -1.96
CA MET A 220 -3.33 -5.46 -0.96
C MET A 220 -2.55 -4.48 -0.07
N VAL A 221 -1.97 -3.43 -0.66
CA VAL A 221 -1.24 -2.39 0.10
C VAL A 221 -2.21 -1.67 1.04
N VAL A 222 -3.37 -1.24 0.57
CA VAL A 222 -4.39 -0.59 1.43
C VAL A 222 -4.84 -1.54 2.53
N PHE A 223 -5.11 -2.81 2.22
CA PHE A 223 -5.51 -3.81 3.22
C PHE A 223 -4.46 -3.94 4.33
N VAL A 224 -3.16 -4.07 3.98
CA VAL A 224 -2.08 -4.17 4.96
C VAL A 224 -1.96 -2.90 5.80
N LEU A 225 -2.02 -1.73 5.16
CA LEU A 225 -1.95 -0.45 5.85
C LEU A 225 -3.08 -0.30 6.88
N VAL A 226 -4.31 -0.69 6.51
CA VAL A 226 -5.47 -0.56 7.40
C VAL A 226 -5.47 -1.60 8.52
N ILE A 227 -5.17 -2.88 8.23
CA ILE A 227 -5.22 -3.93 9.25
C ILE A 227 -4.16 -3.72 10.34
N THR A 228 -3.03 -3.11 9.98
CA THR A 228 -1.92 -2.82 10.91
C THR A 228 -2.01 -1.43 11.54
N ASP A 229 -2.95 -0.59 11.09
CA ASP A 229 -3.07 0.77 11.62
C ASP A 229 -3.61 0.79 13.05
N PHE A 230 -2.90 1.51 13.90
CA PHE A 230 -3.29 1.79 15.27
C PHE A 230 -3.99 3.15 15.41
N GLY A 231 -3.57 4.13 14.60
CA GLY A 231 -3.91 5.54 14.78
C GLY A 231 -5.40 5.82 14.60
N VAL A 232 -5.97 5.44 13.47
CA VAL A 232 -7.39 5.66 13.19
C VAL A 232 -8.28 4.92 14.19
N PRO A 233 -8.12 3.61 14.42
CA PRO A 233 -8.97 2.90 15.38
C PRO A 233 -8.83 3.40 16.82
N LYS A 234 -7.67 3.88 17.22
CA LYS A 234 -7.46 4.44 18.56
C LYS A 234 -8.30 5.68 18.84
N VAL A 235 -8.49 6.51 17.81
CA VAL A 235 -9.20 7.80 17.94
C VAL A 235 -10.70 7.65 17.70
N VAL A 236 -11.08 6.99 16.59
CA VAL A 236 -12.50 6.91 16.16
C VAL A 236 -13.11 5.52 16.35
N GLY A 237 -12.36 4.55 16.87
CA GLY A 237 -12.85 3.17 17.01
C GLY A 237 -14.01 3.01 18.00
N GLY A 238 -14.15 3.89 18.98
CA GLY A 238 -15.19 3.78 20.00
C GLY A 238 -15.08 2.45 20.76
N GLN A 239 -16.15 1.66 20.74
CA GLN A 239 -16.18 0.31 21.34
C GLN A 239 -15.75 -0.80 20.38
N THR A 240 -15.42 -0.49 19.13
CA THR A 240 -15.01 -1.48 18.14
C THR A 240 -13.57 -1.90 18.42
N GLY A 241 -13.39 -3.11 18.93
CA GLY A 241 -12.07 -3.71 19.10
C GLY A 241 -11.48 -4.08 17.74
N VAL A 242 -10.18 -3.82 17.57
CA VAL A 242 -9.38 -4.30 16.44
C VAL A 242 -8.01 -4.77 16.96
N LEU A 243 -7.37 -5.69 16.24
CA LEU A 243 -6.12 -6.34 16.69
C LEU A 243 -5.03 -5.33 17.07
N ALA A 244 -4.83 -4.28 16.28
CA ALA A 244 -3.79 -3.27 16.56
C ALA A 244 -4.02 -2.55 17.89
N THR A 245 -5.28 -2.20 18.23
CA THR A 245 -5.61 -1.59 19.53
C THR A 245 -5.56 -2.60 20.66
N ASP A 246 -5.83 -3.88 20.39
CA ASP A 246 -5.79 -4.92 21.41
C ASP A 246 -4.34 -5.27 21.82
N ILE A 247 -3.38 -5.25 20.89
CA ILE A 247 -1.95 -5.32 21.24
C ILE A 247 -1.62 -4.26 22.28
N TYR A 248 -2.02 -3.02 22.02
CA TYR A 248 -1.77 -1.91 22.95
C TYR A 248 -2.45 -2.12 24.31
N LYS A 249 -3.71 -2.57 24.33
CA LYS A 249 -4.45 -2.86 25.57
C LYS A 249 -3.79 -3.98 26.37
N GLN A 250 -3.33 -5.05 25.71
CA GLN A 250 -2.67 -6.17 26.36
C GLN A 250 -1.30 -5.77 26.94
N VAL A 251 -0.45 -5.12 26.11
CA VAL A 251 0.93 -4.81 26.50
C VAL A 251 0.97 -3.62 27.46
N VAL A 252 0.33 -2.48 27.11
CA VAL A 252 0.43 -1.24 27.88
C VAL A 252 -0.63 -1.17 28.97
N GLY A 253 -1.86 -1.61 28.66
CA GLY A 253 -2.97 -1.54 29.63
C GLY A 253 -2.94 -2.62 30.70
N GLN A 254 -2.61 -3.87 30.31
CA GLN A 254 -2.67 -5.03 31.20
C GLN A 254 -1.30 -5.61 31.56
N GLN A 255 -0.22 -5.10 30.96
CA GLN A 255 1.16 -5.60 31.09
C GLN A 255 1.29 -7.10 30.76
N ASN A 256 0.39 -7.59 29.90
CA ASN A 256 0.34 -8.98 29.45
C ASN A 256 1.07 -9.12 28.12
N PHE A 257 2.40 -9.22 28.18
CA PHE A 257 3.27 -9.32 27.01
C PHE A 257 3.04 -10.60 26.21
N GLN A 258 2.70 -11.69 26.88
CA GLN A 258 2.46 -13.00 26.27
C GLN A 258 1.22 -12.95 25.37
N MET A 259 0.11 -12.42 25.90
CA MET A 259 -1.11 -12.25 25.10
C MET A 259 -0.93 -11.17 24.02
N GLY A 260 -0.22 -10.08 24.32
CA GLY A 260 0.14 -9.08 23.32
C GLY A 260 0.95 -9.67 22.15
N ALA A 261 1.88 -10.60 22.45
CA ALA A 261 2.65 -11.32 21.45
C ALA A 261 1.76 -12.24 20.58
N VAL A 262 0.83 -12.98 21.19
CA VAL A 262 -0.14 -13.81 20.45
C VAL A 262 -0.99 -12.96 19.52
N VAL A 263 -1.58 -11.86 20.01
CA VAL A 263 -2.39 -10.94 19.17
C VAL A 263 -1.55 -10.37 18.04
N GLY A 264 -0.28 -10.01 18.30
CA GLY A 264 0.66 -9.52 17.28
C GLY A 264 0.94 -10.57 16.20
N LEU A 265 1.12 -11.85 16.58
CA LEU A 265 1.30 -12.94 15.62
C LEU A 265 0.03 -13.18 14.78
N VAL A 266 -1.15 -13.13 15.40
CA VAL A 266 -2.43 -13.24 14.69
C VAL A 266 -2.59 -12.10 13.67
N LEU A 267 -2.21 -10.87 14.04
CA LEU A 267 -2.21 -9.73 13.12
C LEU A 267 -1.20 -9.90 11.97
N LEU A 268 -0.07 -10.52 12.23
CA LEU A 268 0.99 -10.70 11.24
C LEU A 268 0.58 -11.67 10.12
N ILE A 269 -0.24 -12.68 10.42
CA ILE A 269 -0.67 -13.68 9.43
C ILE A 269 -1.31 -13.05 8.18
N PRO A 270 -2.41 -12.27 8.27
CA PRO A 270 -3.03 -11.66 7.10
C PRO A 270 -2.12 -10.64 6.40
N ALA A 271 -1.24 -9.94 7.15
CA ALA A 271 -0.28 -9.01 6.57
C ALA A 271 0.76 -9.75 5.70
N VAL A 272 1.32 -10.86 6.19
CA VAL A 272 2.27 -11.69 5.44
C VAL A 272 1.60 -12.32 4.22
N LEU A 273 0.39 -12.85 4.37
CA LEU A 273 -0.36 -13.42 3.24
C LEU A 273 -0.61 -12.38 2.15
N SER A 274 -1.00 -11.16 2.52
CA SER A 274 -1.21 -10.06 1.58
C SER A 274 0.08 -9.66 0.87
N PHE A 275 1.20 -9.61 1.59
CA PHE A 275 2.52 -9.36 1.01
C PHE A 275 2.94 -10.45 0.01
N LEU A 276 2.68 -11.71 0.32
CA LEU A 276 2.98 -12.82 -0.61
C LEU A 276 2.14 -12.73 -1.89
N VAL A 277 0.86 -12.40 -1.77
CA VAL A 277 -0.03 -12.15 -2.92
C VAL A 277 0.49 -10.97 -3.74
N GLU A 278 0.80 -9.85 -3.10
CA GLU A 278 1.35 -8.66 -3.76
C GLU A 278 2.64 -8.99 -4.53
N ARG A 279 3.59 -9.67 -3.88
CA ARG A 279 4.86 -10.07 -4.49
C ARG A 279 4.65 -10.94 -5.74
N HIS A 280 3.73 -11.92 -5.66
CA HIS A 280 3.41 -12.80 -6.79
C HIS A 280 2.78 -12.02 -7.95
N VAL A 281 1.85 -11.11 -7.65
CA VAL A 281 1.17 -10.27 -8.64
C VAL A 281 2.15 -9.29 -9.30
N ARG A 282 3.00 -8.64 -8.51
CA ARG A 282 3.99 -7.67 -8.98
C ARG A 282 5.02 -8.31 -9.92
N SER A 283 5.44 -9.54 -9.67
CA SER A 283 6.34 -10.27 -10.58
C SER A 283 5.72 -10.52 -11.95
N LYS A 284 4.42 -10.81 -12.00
CA LYS A 284 3.67 -10.97 -13.26
C LYS A 284 3.49 -9.64 -14.01
N GLN A 285 3.31 -8.54 -13.28
CA GLN A 285 3.23 -7.20 -13.88
C GLN A 285 4.54 -6.82 -14.57
N ALA A 286 5.67 -7.03 -13.92
CA ALA A 286 6.99 -6.73 -14.48
C ALA A 286 7.25 -7.51 -15.78
N ALA A 287 6.82 -8.76 -15.85
CA ALA A 287 6.93 -9.60 -17.05
C ALA A 287 5.99 -9.17 -18.19
N ALA A 288 4.86 -8.55 -17.87
CA ALA A 288 3.86 -8.10 -18.84
C ALA A 288 4.15 -6.71 -19.44
N LEU A 289 5.04 -5.93 -18.81
CA LEU A 289 5.42 -4.60 -19.30
C LEU A 289 6.35 -4.73 -20.53
N SER A 290 5.89 -4.26 -21.68
CA SER A 290 6.70 -4.19 -22.90
C SER A 290 7.64 -2.98 -22.82
N ALA A 291 8.93 -3.19 -23.13
CA ALA A 291 9.91 -2.11 -23.26
C ALA A 291 9.60 -1.10 -24.38
N ARG A 292 8.60 -1.41 -25.24
CA ARG A 292 8.17 -0.58 -26.38
C ARG A 292 6.77 0.01 -26.19
N ALA A 293 6.22 0.02 -24.98
CA ALA A 293 4.92 0.63 -24.72
C ALA A 293 4.97 2.15 -25.00
N THR A 294 4.00 2.64 -25.76
CA THR A 294 3.83 4.09 -26.02
C THR A 294 2.75 4.63 -25.09
N PRO A 295 2.98 5.78 -24.42
CA PRO A 295 1.96 6.37 -23.57
C PRO A 295 0.68 6.70 -24.37
N TYR A 296 -0.47 6.35 -23.82
CA TYR A 296 -1.75 6.70 -24.42
C TYR A 296 -2.02 8.20 -24.30
N GLN A 297 -2.39 8.83 -25.41
CA GLN A 297 -2.85 10.22 -25.44
C GLN A 297 -4.39 10.24 -25.46
N PRO A 298 -5.03 10.67 -24.36
CA PRO A 298 -6.48 10.66 -24.29
C PRO A 298 -7.10 11.75 -25.19
N GLU A 299 -8.20 11.40 -25.83
CA GLU A 299 -9.02 12.36 -26.56
C GLU A 299 -9.97 13.11 -25.63
N PRO A 300 -10.24 14.42 -25.88
CA PRO A 300 -11.13 15.22 -25.07
C PRO A 300 -12.59 14.79 -25.24
N VAL A 301 -13.28 14.54 -24.11
CA VAL A 301 -14.69 14.16 -24.08
C VAL A 301 -15.40 14.96 -23.00
N LYS A 302 -16.09 16.03 -23.40
CA LYS A 302 -16.65 17.03 -22.49
C LYS A 302 -17.47 16.45 -21.33
N VAL A 303 -18.36 15.49 -21.60
CA VAL A 303 -19.22 14.90 -20.56
C VAL A 303 -18.42 14.04 -19.57
N ARG A 304 -17.57 13.15 -20.08
CA ARG A 304 -16.72 12.29 -19.26
C ARG A 304 -15.75 13.13 -18.41
N ASP A 305 -15.06 14.08 -19.04
CA ASP A 305 -14.02 14.86 -18.39
C ASP A 305 -14.60 15.79 -17.30
N ARG A 306 -15.83 16.32 -17.49
CA ARG A 306 -16.55 17.06 -16.45
C ARG A 306 -17.01 16.17 -15.30
N ALA A 307 -17.54 14.98 -15.59
CA ALA A 307 -17.95 14.03 -14.56
C ALA A 307 -16.76 13.57 -13.70
N LEU A 308 -15.62 13.26 -14.33
CA LEU A 308 -14.38 12.91 -13.64
C LEU A 308 -13.82 14.08 -12.83
N LEU A 309 -13.88 15.30 -13.37
CA LEU A 309 -13.48 16.49 -12.61
C LEU A 309 -14.34 16.66 -11.36
N ALA A 310 -15.67 16.59 -11.50
CA ALA A 310 -16.59 16.69 -10.36
C ALA A 310 -16.32 15.61 -9.31
N PHE A 311 -16.10 14.36 -9.74
CA PHE A 311 -15.74 13.26 -8.85
C PHE A 311 -14.40 13.53 -8.12
N CYS A 312 -13.36 13.95 -8.87
CA CYS A 312 -12.06 14.22 -8.27
C CYS A 312 -12.10 15.42 -7.29
N VAL A 313 -12.89 16.45 -7.58
CA VAL A 313 -13.08 17.60 -6.66
C VAL A 313 -13.86 17.19 -5.41
N LEU A 314 -14.85 16.29 -5.54
CA LEU A 314 -15.63 15.81 -4.40
C LEU A 314 -14.82 14.91 -3.47
N THR A 315 -13.84 14.18 -4.01
CA THR A 315 -13.05 13.19 -3.27
C THR A 315 -11.67 13.71 -2.82
N ALA A 316 -11.24 14.88 -3.31
CA ALA A 316 -10.00 15.55 -2.90
C ALA A 316 -10.22 16.44 -1.68
#